data_f08e0e1b5d17c876b9e87cba2e5a9dc6
#
_entry.id   f08e0e1b5d17c876b9e87cba2e5a9dc6
#
_cell.length_a   1.000
_cell.length_b   1.000
_cell.length_c   1.000
_cell.angle_alpha   90.00
_cell.angle_beta   90.00
_cell.angle_gamma   90.00
#
_symmetry.space_group_name_H-M   'P 1'
#
loop_
_entity.id
_entity.type
_entity.pdbx_description
1 polymer ?
#
loop_
_entity_poly.entity_id
_entity_poly.type
_entity_poly.pdbx_seq_one_letter_code
_entity_poly.pdbx_strand_id
1 'polypeptide(L)'
;MKTFFILSFFILVGTCATPKYTVKIQNLKDNIELVDSTLIVKYSNTISSEELKKHLYKFASMDFEGRKVGEPGQKLASEFLKTYYIKEGIESPFGGDNYYQTIPASIFPKINKSTENVLAFIEGIEKPDEVIIISAHLDHLGVNENGEIYRGADDDGSGTVALMEMAQAFKIAKMDGVGPKRSILFLHLTAEEIGKLGSEFYVKHPVFPLNSTLCNLNIDMIGRVDDLHENNKDYIYLIGSNMLSKELHYVSEKVNHSLFNINIDYRYNKVKDGHNYYSRSDHFNFAKENIPVIFYFNGEHEDYHKISDTPDKIDYPLLERRTKLIFATAWQIANQDHRLVIDEYHELLK
;
A
#
# COMPACT_ATOMS: atom_id res chain seq x y z
N MET A 1 17.44 -61.35 55.76
CA MET A 1 17.91 -60.07 55.21
C MET A 1 17.26 -59.89 53.86
N LYS A 2 16.31 -58.96 53.75
CA LYS A 2 15.65 -58.64 52.48
C LYS A 2 16.19 -57.27 52.06
N THR A 3 16.95 -57.25 50.99
CA THR A 3 17.51 -56.05 50.38
C THR A 3 16.48 -55.38 49.50
N PHE A 4 16.03 -54.17 49.87
CA PHE A 4 15.14 -53.35 49.02
C PHE A 4 16.02 -52.54 48.08
N PHE A 5 15.83 -52.74 46.77
CA PHE A 5 16.34 -51.84 45.73
C PHE A 5 15.34 -50.69 45.50
N ILE A 6 15.75 -49.47 45.84
CA ILE A 6 15.01 -48.24 45.51
C ILE A 6 15.47 -47.80 44.12
N LEU A 7 14.58 -47.93 43.13
CA LEU A 7 14.79 -47.48 41.78
C LEU A 7 14.35 -45.99 41.71
N SER A 8 15.32 -45.08 41.74
CA SER A 8 15.07 -43.64 41.60
C SER A 8 14.77 -43.32 40.12
N PHE A 9 13.53 -42.97 39.82
CA PHE A 9 13.11 -42.48 38.53
C PHE A 9 13.43 -41.01 38.43
N PHE A 10 14.47 -40.63 37.69
CA PHE A 10 14.74 -39.24 37.34
C PHE A 10 13.81 -38.84 36.19
N ILE A 11 12.74 -38.06 36.48
CA ILE A 11 11.94 -37.40 35.50
C ILE A 11 12.75 -36.20 34.94
N LEU A 12 13.31 -36.32 33.75
CA LEU A 12 13.86 -35.19 33.02
C LEU A 12 12.66 -34.32 32.56
N VAL A 13 12.35 -33.29 33.34
CA VAL A 13 11.45 -32.21 32.90
C VAL A 13 12.25 -31.37 31.90
N GLY A 14 12.12 -31.66 30.64
CA GLY A 14 12.61 -30.81 29.56
C GLY A 14 11.88 -29.46 29.62
N THR A 15 12.51 -28.46 30.21
CA THR A 15 12.04 -27.07 30.08
C THR A 15 12.24 -26.66 28.63
N CYS A 16 11.17 -26.67 27.82
CA CYS A 16 11.14 -25.94 26.54
C CYS A 16 11.30 -24.45 26.88
N ALA A 17 12.54 -23.99 26.91
CA ALA A 17 12.80 -22.54 27.02
C ALA A 17 12.24 -21.85 25.76
N THR A 18 11.25 -21.00 25.94
CA THR A 18 10.78 -20.13 24.85
C THR A 18 11.94 -19.30 24.31
N PRO A 19 12.22 -19.33 23.00
CA PRO A 19 13.33 -18.54 22.44
C PRO A 19 13.16 -17.07 22.78
N LYS A 20 14.28 -16.39 23.08
CA LYS A 20 14.27 -14.94 23.29
C LYS A 20 13.67 -14.27 22.04
N TYR A 21 12.96 -13.15 22.23
CA TYR A 21 12.33 -12.40 21.15
C TYR A 21 13.28 -12.12 19.96
N THR A 22 14.52 -11.71 20.24
CA THR A 22 15.57 -11.47 19.24
C THR A 22 15.87 -12.70 18.37
N VAL A 23 15.84 -13.91 18.97
CA VAL A 23 16.05 -15.18 18.24
C VAL A 23 14.83 -15.50 17.36
N LYS A 24 13.62 -15.24 17.85
CA LYS A 24 12.39 -15.41 17.04
C LYS A 24 12.41 -14.51 15.81
N ILE A 25 12.80 -13.24 15.98
CA ILE A 25 12.90 -12.28 14.88
C ILE A 25 13.98 -12.67 13.88
N GLN A 26 15.17 -13.09 14.36
CA GLN A 26 16.23 -13.56 13.47
C GLN A 26 15.79 -14.79 12.67
N ASN A 27 15.18 -15.78 13.34
CA ASN A 27 14.66 -16.97 12.67
C ASN A 27 13.58 -16.61 11.65
N LEU A 28 12.72 -15.63 11.94
CA LEU A 28 11.72 -15.14 11.00
C LEU A 28 12.39 -14.58 9.74
N LYS A 29 13.38 -13.69 9.90
CA LYS A 29 14.13 -13.09 8.79
C LYS A 29 14.83 -14.15 7.94
N ASP A 30 15.49 -15.12 8.57
CA ASP A 30 16.29 -16.14 7.90
C ASP A 30 15.44 -17.17 7.15
N ASN A 31 14.16 -17.34 7.54
CA ASN A 31 13.23 -18.30 6.93
C ASN A 31 12.31 -17.69 5.85
N ILE A 32 12.44 -16.41 5.54
CA ILE A 32 11.66 -15.82 4.43
C ILE A 32 12.23 -16.32 3.09
N GLU A 33 11.44 -17.13 2.41
CA GLU A 33 11.69 -17.58 1.06
C GLU A 33 10.74 -16.88 0.08
N LEU A 34 11.23 -16.51 -1.11
CA LEU A 34 10.37 -15.94 -2.13
C LEU A 34 9.45 -17.01 -2.72
N VAL A 35 8.17 -16.71 -2.73
CA VAL A 35 7.16 -17.54 -3.39
C VAL A 35 7.19 -17.26 -4.89
N ASP A 36 7.76 -18.20 -5.65
CA ASP A 36 7.82 -18.18 -7.12
C ASP A 36 8.33 -16.86 -7.72
N SER A 37 9.63 -16.60 -7.52
CA SER A 37 10.29 -15.41 -8.06
C SER A 37 10.15 -15.27 -9.59
N THR A 38 9.97 -16.38 -10.31
CA THR A 38 9.76 -16.37 -11.78
C THR A 38 8.43 -15.72 -12.13
N LEU A 39 7.35 -16.05 -11.40
CA LEU A 39 6.04 -15.43 -11.60
C LEU A 39 6.05 -13.96 -11.16
N ILE A 40 6.71 -13.64 -10.05
CA ILE A 40 6.90 -12.23 -9.64
C ILE A 40 7.51 -11.42 -10.79
N VAL A 41 8.62 -11.88 -11.35
CA VAL A 41 9.31 -11.20 -12.46
C VAL A 41 8.42 -11.14 -13.70
N LYS A 42 7.75 -12.26 -14.05
CA LYS A 42 6.86 -12.32 -15.23
C LYS A 42 5.79 -11.24 -15.16
N TYR A 43 5.04 -11.18 -14.05
CA TYR A 43 3.89 -10.27 -13.95
C TYR A 43 4.28 -8.85 -13.58
N SER A 44 5.33 -8.62 -12.79
CA SER A 44 5.82 -7.26 -12.59
C SER A 44 6.30 -6.60 -13.89
N ASN A 45 6.77 -7.38 -14.87
CA ASN A 45 7.20 -6.87 -16.17
C ASN A 45 6.03 -6.48 -17.10
N THR A 46 4.78 -6.74 -16.73
CA THR A 46 3.63 -6.16 -17.43
C THR A 46 3.42 -4.69 -17.07
N ILE A 47 3.91 -4.25 -15.91
CA ILE A 47 3.90 -2.84 -15.49
C ILE A 47 4.93 -2.07 -16.30
N SER A 48 4.54 -1.00 -16.99
CA SER A 48 5.42 -0.26 -17.89
C SER A 48 5.38 1.26 -17.68
N SER A 49 6.51 1.90 -17.89
CA SER A 49 6.63 3.37 -17.89
C SER A 49 5.68 4.03 -18.89
N GLU A 50 5.41 3.39 -20.02
CA GLU A 50 4.56 3.92 -21.08
C GLU A 50 3.11 3.99 -20.63
N GLU A 51 2.57 2.92 -20.03
CA GLU A 51 1.20 2.88 -19.54
C GLU A 51 1.02 3.77 -18.30
N LEU A 52 1.94 3.72 -17.33
CA LEU A 52 1.98 4.65 -16.21
C LEU A 52 1.93 6.11 -16.68
N LYS A 53 2.75 6.47 -17.67
CA LYS A 53 2.76 7.81 -18.27
C LYS A 53 1.42 8.16 -18.89
N LYS A 54 0.88 7.30 -19.73
CA LYS A 54 -0.39 7.49 -20.42
C LYS A 54 -1.54 7.73 -19.43
N HIS A 55 -1.62 6.92 -18.37
CA HIS A 55 -2.64 7.04 -17.34
C HIS A 55 -2.45 8.33 -16.52
N LEU A 56 -1.21 8.66 -16.15
CA LEU A 56 -0.94 9.85 -15.36
C LEU A 56 -1.22 11.16 -16.11
N TYR A 57 -0.89 11.23 -17.40
CA TYR A 57 -1.22 12.40 -18.21
C TYR A 57 -2.73 12.64 -18.30
N LYS A 58 -3.54 11.58 -18.26
CA LYS A 58 -5.01 11.71 -18.18
C LYS A 58 -5.46 12.05 -16.76
N PHE A 59 -4.96 11.33 -15.74
CA PHE A 59 -5.40 11.50 -14.37
C PHE A 59 -5.03 12.88 -13.78
N ALA A 60 -3.87 13.42 -14.15
CA ALA A 60 -3.42 14.77 -13.79
C ALA A 60 -3.70 15.81 -14.90
N SER A 61 -4.68 15.56 -15.79
CA SER A 61 -5.07 16.52 -16.83
C SER A 61 -5.86 17.69 -16.26
N MET A 62 -5.94 18.77 -17.04
CA MET A 62 -6.78 19.93 -16.73
C MET A 62 -8.27 19.58 -16.62
N ASP A 63 -8.73 18.51 -17.30
CA ASP A 63 -10.12 18.05 -17.30
C ASP A 63 -10.61 17.66 -15.89
N PHE A 64 -9.70 17.21 -15.04
CA PHE A 64 -10.03 16.78 -13.66
C PHE A 64 -9.86 17.89 -12.61
N GLU A 65 -9.59 19.11 -13.03
CA GLU A 65 -9.65 20.33 -12.20
C GLU A 65 -8.92 20.18 -10.85
N GLY A 66 -7.81 19.42 -10.84
CA GLY A 66 -7.04 19.17 -9.61
C GLY A 66 -7.77 18.35 -8.54
N ARG A 67 -8.81 17.62 -8.90
CA ARG A 67 -9.48 16.54 -8.14
C ARG A 67 -9.90 16.88 -6.71
N LYS A 68 -10.27 18.14 -6.45
CA LYS A 68 -10.65 18.57 -5.10
C LYS A 68 -11.88 17.84 -4.59
N VAL A 69 -11.83 17.45 -3.33
CA VAL A 69 -12.87 16.68 -2.63
C VAL A 69 -14.28 17.20 -2.89
N GLY A 70 -15.15 16.32 -3.43
CA GLY A 70 -16.54 16.62 -3.70
C GLY A 70 -16.80 17.56 -4.88
N GLU A 71 -15.76 18.04 -5.59
CA GLU A 71 -15.89 18.90 -6.77
C GLU A 71 -16.05 18.06 -8.07
N PRO A 72 -16.56 18.66 -9.15
CA PRO A 72 -16.79 17.94 -10.41
C PRO A 72 -15.55 17.23 -10.95
N GLY A 73 -14.38 17.84 -10.85
CA GLY A 73 -13.11 17.24 -11.31
C GLY A 73 -12.78 15.94 -10.59
N GLN A 74 -13.03 15.83 -9.27
CA GLN A 74 -12.86 14.58 -8.54
C GLN A 74 -13.86 13.52 -8.99
N LYS A 75 -15.12 13.90 -9.26
CA LYS A 75 -16.13 12.95 -9.77
C LYS A 75 -15.73 12.37 -11.12
N LEU A 76 -15.16 13.19 -12.00
CA LEU A 76 -14.63 12.74 -13.28
C LEU A 76 -13.41 11.81 -13.10
N ALA A 77 -12.54 12.08 -12.14
CA ALA A 77 -11.42 11.21 -11.80
C ALA A 77 -11.90 9.86 -11.24
N SER A 78 -12.89 9.85 -10.35
CA SER A 78 -13.52 8.63 -9.83
C SER A 78 -14.16 7.80 -10.95
N GLU A 79 -14.87 8.43 -11.90
CA GLU A 79 -15.48 7.74 -13.05
C GLU A 79 -14.42 7.21 -14.04
N PHE A 80 -13.29 7.91 -14.19
CA PHE A 80 -12.16 7.43 -14.98
C PHE A 80 -11.59 6.14 -14.39
N LEU A 81 -11.36 6.07 -13.08
CA LEU A 81 -10.87 4.88 -12.38
C LEU A 81 -11.86 3.71 -12.53
N LYS A 82 -13.13 3.94 -12.26
CA LYS A 82 -14.18 2.94 -12.44
C LYS A 82 -14.21 2.40 -13.88
N THR A 83 -14.21 3.31 -14.88
CA THR A 83 -14.23 2.93 -16.29
C THR A 83 -13.00 2.08 -16.66
N TYR A 84 -11.83 2.42 -16.12
CA TYR A 84 -10.62 1.63 -16.30
C TYR A 84 -10.81 0.21 -15.77
N TYR A 85 -11.25 0.05 -14.53
CA TYR A 85 -11.43 -1.26 -13.92
C TYR A 85 -12.47 -2.14 -14.63
N ILE A 86 -13.58 -1.54 -15.06
CA ILE A 86 -14.57 -2.24 -15.89
C ILE A 86 -13.93 -2.73 -17.19
N LYS A 87 -13.19 -1.89 -17.87
CA LYS A 87 -12.54 -2.22 -19.16
C LYS A 87 -11.50 -3.34 -19.00
N GLU A 88 -10.72 -3.32 -17.93
CA GLU A 88 -9.72 -4.36 -17.62
C GLU A 88 -10.38 -5.64 -17.02
N GLY A 89 -11.70 -5.65 -16.83
CA GLY A 89 -12.44 -6.77 -16.24
C GLY A 89 -12.05 -7.06 -14.78
N ILE A 90 -11.59 -6.04 -14.05
CA ILE A 90 -11.28 -6.13 -12.63
C ILE A 90 -12.55 -5.83 -11.85
N GLU A 91 -12.95 -6.73 -10.97
CA GLU A 91 -14.25 -6.70 -10.32
C GLU A 91 -14.34 -5.62 -9.23
N SER A 92 -15.57 -5.24 -8.89
CA SER A 92 -15.88 -4.43 -7.71
C SER A 92 -16.16 -5.35 -6.50
N PRO A 93 -15.74 -4.98 -5.29
CA PRO A 93 -16.13 -5.72 -4.08
C PRO A 93 -17.64 -5.60 -3.76
N PHE A 94 -18.35 -4.67 -4.39
CA PHE A 94 -19.80 -4.50 -4.21
C PHE A 94 -20.63 -5.27 -5.23
N GLY A 95 -19.97 -5.86 -6.22
CA GLY A 95 -20.61 -6.53 -7.36
C GLY A 95 -21.13 -5.56 -8.44
N GLY A 96 -21.27 -6.06 -9.67
CA GLY A 96 -21.67 -5.26 -10.82
C GLY A 96 -20.77 -4.07 -11.06
N ASP A 97 -21.36 -2.97 -11.55
CA ASP A 97 -20.62 -1.75 -11.91
C ASP A 97 -20.57 -0.71 -10.76
N ASN A 98 -20.80 -1.12 -9.51
CA ASN A 98 -20.70 -0.22 -8.36
C ASN A 98 -19.28 -0.33 -7.74
N TYR A 99 -18.41 0.63 -8.02
CA TYR A 99 -17.05 0.72 -7.47
C TYR A 99 -16.92 1.75 -6.36
N TYR A 100 -18.01 2.37 -5.92
CA TYR A 100 -17.98 3.50 -5.02
C TYR A 100 -18.38 3.14 -3.60
N GLN A 101 -17.50 3.42 -2.65
CA GLN A 101 -17.87 3.59 -1.25
C GLN A 101 -18.23 5.07 -1.03
N THR A 102 -19.49 5.40 -1.12
CA THR A 102 -19.96 6.77 -0.98
C THR A 102 -19.85 7.27 0.47
N ILE A 103 -19.22 8.42 0.65
CA ILE A 103 -19.07 9.12 1.90
C ILE A 103 -20.05 10.30 1.94
N PRO A 104 -21.02 10.31 2.84
CA PRO A 104 -22.06 11.34 2.85
C PRO A 104 -21.52 12.72 3.25
N ALA A 105 -22.16 13.79 2.76
CA ALA A 105 -21.79 15.17 3.03
C ALA A 105 -21.72 15.52 4.53
N SER A 106 -22.48 14.80 5.37
CA SER A 106 -22.47 14.98 6.83
C SER A 106 -21.11 14.70 7.49
N ILE A 107 -20.26 13.90 6.84
CA ILE A 107 -18.87 13.66 7.29
C ILE A 107 -17.97 14.89 7.02
N PHE A 108 -18.37 15.75 6.08
CA PHE A 108 -17.61 16.92 5.65
C PHE A 108 -18.38 18.24 5.91
N PRO A 109 -18.64 18.64 7.16
CA PRO A 109 -19.53 19.78 7.46
C PRO A 109 -19.04 21.11 6.88
N LYS A 110 -17.72 21.26 6.67
CA LYS A 110 -17.14 22.46 6.07
C LYS A 110 -17.32 22.53 4.55
N ILE A 111 -17.36 21.38 3.87
CA ILE A 111 -17.48 21.29 2.41
C ILE A 111 -18.95 21.09 2.02
N ASN A 112 -19.71 20.38 2.85
CA ASN A 112 -21.12 20.01 2.64
C ASN A 112 -21.36 19.32 1.26
N LYS A 113 -20.43 18.48 0.82
CA LYS A 113 -20.50 17.70 -0.41
C LYS A 113 -20.17 16.24 -0.11
N SER A 114 -20.86 15.33 -0.78
CA SER A 114 -20.52 13.91 -0.74
C SER A 114 -19.31 13.64 -1.65
N THR A 115 -18.54 12.63 -1.28
CA THR A 115 -17.43 12.12 -2.09
C THR A 115 -17.43 10.60 -2.05
N GLU A 116 -16.45 9.94 -2.67
CA GLU A 116 -16.35 8.49 -2.68
C GLU A 116 -14.90 8.01 -2.69
N ASN A 117 -14.64 6.90 -1.98
CA ASN A 117 -13.51 6.03 -2.27
C ASN A 117 -13.88 5.16 -3.49
N VAL A 118 -12.88 4.84 -4.33
CA VAL A 118 -13.06 3.93 -5.47
C VAL A 118 -12.34 2.62 -5.17
N LEU A 119 -13.06 1.50 -5.27
CA LEU A 119 -12.60 0.18 -4.88
C LEU A 119 -12.64 -0.80 -6.04
N ALA A 120 -11.51 -1.45 -6.32
CA ALA A 120 -11.43 -2.58 -7.23
C ALA A 120 -10.89 -3.80 -6.51
N PHE A 121 -11.25 -5.00 -6.95
CA PHE A 121 -11.04 -6.20 -6.19
C PHE A 121 -10.60 -7.38 -7.06
N ILE A 122 -9.62 -8.13 -6.57
CA ILE A 122 -9.24 -9.42 -7.14
C ILE A 122 -9.39 -10.47 -6.05
N GLU A 123 -10.38 -11.34 -6.22
CA GLU A 123 -10.64 -12.43 -5.29
C GLU A 123 -9.52 -13.46 -5.34
N GLY A 124 -9.04 -13.85 -4.16
CA GLY A 124 -8.03 -14.89 -3.97
C GLY A 124 -8.53 -16.28 -4.33
N ILE A 125 -7.65 -17.12 -4.88
CA ILE A 125 -8.01 -18.45 -5.36
C ILE A 125 -8.02 -19.54 -4.27
N GLU A 126 -7.32 -19.33 -3.14
CA GLU A 126 -7.23 -20.31 -2.05
C GLU A 126 -7.75 -19.76 -0.71
N LYS A 127 -7.53 -18.47 -0.44
CA LYS A 127 -7.83 -17.80 0.82
C LYS A 127 -8.60 -16.49 0.57
N PRO A 128 -9.78 -16.54 -0.04
CA PRO A 128 -10.52 -15.35 -0.47
C PRO A 128 -10.91 -14.41 0.67
N ASP A 129 -11.06 -14.94 1.89
CA ASP A 129 -11.41 -14.14 3.09
C ASP A 129 -10.21 -13.38 3.69
N GLU A 130 -8.99 -13.63 3.23
CA GLU A 130 -7.79 -12.92 3.66
C GLU A 130 -7.44 -11.84 2.64
N VAL A 131 -7.41 -10.57 3.08
CA VAL A 131 -7.33 -9.41 2.18
C VAL A 131 -6.04 -8.61 2.42
N ILE A 132 -5.37 -8.29 1.32
CA ILE A 132 -4.30 -7.29 1.28
C ILE A 132 -4.88 -6.02 0.67
N ILE A 133 -4.68 -4.88 1.33
CA ILE A 133 -5.10 -3.58 0.80
C ILE A 133 -3.89 -2.87 0.22
N ILE A 134 -3.99 -2.43 -1.03
CA ILE A 134 -3.05 -1.51 -1.66
C ILE A 134 -3.80 -0.21 -1.87
N SER A 135 -3.29 0.90 -1.34
CA SER A 135 -3.99 2.18 -1.33
C SER A 135 -3.15 3.34 -1.86
N ALA A 136 -3.82 4.33 -2.41
CA ALA A 136 -3.31 5.63 -2.82
C ALA A 136 -4.46 6.63 -2.75
N HIS A 137 -4.19 7.93 -2.58
CA HIS A 137 -5.30 8.87 -2.62
C HIS A 137 -5.55 9.44 -4.02
N LEU A 138 -6.81 9.70 -4.32
CA LEU A 138 -7.25 10.16 -5.64
C LEU A 138 -7.51 11.67 -5.70
N ASP A 139 -7.75 12.30 -4.54
CA ASP A 139 -8.02 13.73 -4.44
C ASP A 139 -6.73 14.56 -4.48
N HIS A 140 -6.89 15.86 -4.71
CA HIS A 140 -5.82 16.85 -4.58
C HIS A 140 -6.42 18.24 -4.31
N LEU A 141 -5.63 19.31 -4.42
CA LEU A 141 -5.97 20.65 -3.94
C LEU A 141 -7.00 21.41 -4.79
N GLY A 142 -7.20 21.00 -6.04
CA GLY A 142 -8.21 21.60 -6.93
C GLY A 142 -7.72 22.82 -7.68
N VAL A 143 -8.56 23.87 -7.71
CA VAL A 143 -8.30 25.13 -8.41
C VAL A 143 -8.16 26.24 -7.37
N ASN A 144 -7.15 27.09 -7.50
CA ASN A 144 -6.95 28.22 -6.63
C ASN A 144 -7.83 29.44 -6.99
N GLU A 145 -7.76 30.50 -6.22
CA GLU A 145 -8.55 31.72 -6.41
C GLU A 145 -8.27 32.43 -7.75
N ASN A 146 -7.09 32.21 -8.34
CA ASN A 146 -6.69 32.77 -9.64
C ASN A 146 -7.15 31.90 -10.83
N GLY A 147 -7.81 30.77 -10.58
CA GLY A 147 -8.21 29.81 -11.62
C GLY A 147 -7.09 28.87 -12.07
N GLU A 148 -5.97 28.80 -11.36
CA GLU A 148 -4.86 27.90 -11.66
C GLU A 148 -5.12 26.53 -11.02
N ILE A 149 -4.82 25.46 -11.76
CA ILE A 149 -5.11 24.07 -11.36
C ILE A 149 -3.89 23.44 -10.73
N TYR A 150 -4.05 22.92 -9.52
CA TYR A 150 -3.09 22.03 -8.89
C TYR A 150 -3.24 20.63 -9.48
N ARG A 151 -2.34 20.25 -10.39
CA ARG A 151 -2.50 19.00 -11.15
C ARG A 151 -2.21 17.75 -10.34
N GLY A 152 -1.37 17.84 -9.28
CA GLY A 152 -1.06 16.73 -8.40
C GLY A 152 -0.58 15.50 -9.15
N ALA A 153 0.52 15.64 -9.91
CA ALA A 153 1.01 14.54 -10.72
C ALA A 153 1.76 13.50 -9.88
N ASP A 154 2.60 13.98 -8.95
CA ASP A 154 3.22 13.09 -7.97
C ASP A 154 2.29 12.88 -6.78
N ASP A 155 1.63 13.92 -6.32
CA ASP A 155 0.75 13.97 -5.16
C ASP A 155 -0.76 13.93 -5.56
N ASP A 156 -1.48 12.80 -5.51
CA ASP A 156 -0.97 11.44 -5.52
C ASP A 156 -1.41 10.73 -6.82
N GLY A 157 -1.17 11.45 -7.95
CA GLY A 157 -1.38 10.86 -9.27
C GLY A 157 -0.46 9.65 -9.50
N SER A 158 0.79 9.72 -9.02
CA SER A 158 1.79 8.65 -9.19
C SER A 158 1.37 7.37 -8.47
N GLY A 159 0.88 7.46 -7.23
CA GLY A 159 0.36 6.31 -6.48
C GLY A 159 -0.93 5.77 -7.10
N THR A 160 -1.84 6.65 -7.50
CA THR A 160 -3.09 6.25 -8.14
C THR A 160 -2.86 5.44 -9.41
N VAL A 161 -1.97 5.86 -10.32
CA VAL A 161 -1.71 5.08 -11.55
C VAL A 161 -0.89 3.83 -11.29
N ALA A 162 -0.06 3.82 -10.23
CA ALA A 162 0.62 2.61 -9.78
C ALA A 162 -0.39 1.52 -9.34
N LEU A 163 -1.46 1.89 -8.63
CA LEU A 163 -2.54 0.96 -8.28
C LEU A 163 -3.21 0.37 -9.53
N MET A 164 -3.48 1.20 -10.54
CA MET A 164 -4.10 0.74 -11.80
C MET A 164 -3.26 -0.34 -12.48
N GLU A 165 -1.96 -0.09 -12.64
CA GLU A 165 -1.02 -1.02 -13.28
C GLU A 165 -0.82 -2.31 -12.46
N MET A 166 -0.73 -2.20 -11.14
CA MET A 166 -0.64 -3.38 -10.28
C MET A 166 -1.91 -4.23 -10.35
N ALA A 167 -3.08 -3.61 -10.40
CA ALA A 167 -4.35 -4.33 -10.53
C ALA A 167 -4.42 -5.09 -11.86
N GLN A 168 -3.99 -4.48 -12.97
CA GLN A 168 -3.90 -5.13 -14.26
C GLN A 168 -2.93 -6.33 -14.22
N ALA A 169 -1.74 -6.17 -13.62
CA ALA A 169 -0.74 -7.24 -13.50
C ALA A 169 -1.28 -8.45 -12.72
N PHE A 170 -1.98 -8.22 -11.60
CA PHE A 170 -2.66 -9.29 -10.86
C PHE A 170 -3.82 -9.91 -11.63
N LYS A 171 -4.56 -9.12 -12.41
CA LYS A 171 -5.64 -9.63 -13.27
C LYS A 171 -5.10 -10.54 -14.36
N ILE A 172 -4.02 -10.16 -15.03
CA ILE A 172 -3.33 -10.99 -16.03
C ILE A 172 -2.89 -12.32 -15.41
N ALA A 173 -2.30 -12.29 -14.22
CA ALA A 173 -1.90 -13.51 -13.51
C ALA A 173 -3.10 -14.42 -13.20
N LYS A 174 -4.22 -13.82 -12.74
CA LYS A 174 -5.45 -14.58 -12.48
C LYS A 174 -6.01 -15.23 -13.76
N MET A 175 -5.98 -14.53 -14.88
CA MET A 175 -6.40 -15.06 -16.19
C MET A 175 -5.48 -16.19 -16.69
N ASP A 176 -4.20 -16.13 -16.37
CA ASP A 176 -3.22 -17.20 -16.66
C ASP A 176 -3.37 -18.42 -15.71
N GLY A 177 -4.31 -18.38 -14.75
CA GLY A 177 -4.55 -19.46 -13.79
C GLY A 177 -3.59 -19.52 -12.62
N VAL A 178 -2.77 -18.48 -12.42
CA VAL A 178 -1.77 -18.35 -11.33
C VAL A 178 -2.01 -17.09 -10.49
N GLY A 179 -3.26 -16.75 -10.28
CA GLY A 179 -3.68 -15.58 -9.50
C GLY A 179 -3.24 -15.64 -8.03
N PRO A 180 -3.43 -14.55 -7.29
CA PRO A 180 -3.05 -14.50 -5.89
C PRO A 180 -3.88 -15.49 -5.06
N LYS A 181 -3.24 -16.18 -4.09
CA LYS A 181 -3.93 -17.06 -3.16
C LYS A 181 -4.91 -16.30 -2.25
N ARG A 182 -4.53 -15.09 -1.83
CA ARG A 182 -5.32 -14.15 -1.02
C ARG A 182 -5.93 -13.06 -1.88
N SER A 183 -7.02 -12.52 -1.42
CA SER A 183 -7.68 -11.39 -2.09
C SER A 183 -6.87 -10.11 -2.01
N ILE A 184 -6.98 -9.27 -3.04
CA ILE A 184 -6.35 -7.96 -3.08
C ILE A 184 -7.42 -6.91 -3.33
N LEU A 185 -7.46 -5.90 -2.46
CA LEU A 185 -8.28 -4.71 -2.61
C LEU A 185 -7.41 -3.53 -3.03
N PHE A 186 -7.71 -2.96 -4.18
CA PHE A 186 -7.15 -1.70 -4.66
C PHE A 186 -8.08 -0.58 -4.22
N LEU A 187 -7.57 0.30 -3.36
CA LEU A 187 -8.36 1.30 -2.66
C LEU A 187 -7.86 2.70 -2.96
N HIS A 188 -8.53 3.40 -3.88
CA HIS A 188 -8.30 4.81 -4.12
C HIS A 188 -9.09 5.63 -3.11
N LEU A 189 -8.39 6.32 -2.25
CA LEU A 189 -8.94 7.05 -1.12
C LEU A 189 -9.22 8.50 -1.49
N THR A 190 -10.32 9.04 -1.00
CA THR A 190 -10.66 10.45 -1.11
C THR A 190 -10.34 11.19 0.18
N ALA A 191 -10.27 12.51 0.09
CA ALA A 191 -10.17 13.40 1.25
C ALA A 191 -8.92 13.15 2.14
N GLU A 192 -7.81 12.73 1.52
CA GLU A 192 -6.51 12.68 2.18
C GLU A 192 -6.09 14.11 2.54
N GLU A 193 -6.10 15.02 1.59
CA GLU A 193 -5.67 16.42 1.66
C GLU A 193 -6.38 17.28 2.72
N ILE A 194 -7.51 16.81 3.19
CA ILE A 194 -8.30 17.47 4.24
C ILE A 194 -8.34 16.69 5.55
N GLY A 195 -7.40 15.75 5.73
CA GLY A 195 -7.18 15.04 6.98
C GLY A 195 -7.42 13.54 6.94
N LYS A 196 -7.20 12.88 5.80
CA LYS A 196 -7.31 11.43 5.65
C LYS A 196 -8.70 10.89 5.98
N LEU A 197 -9.75 11.65 5.63
CA LEU A 197 -11.12 11.32 6.03
C LEU A 197 -11.69 10.13 5.24
N GLY A 198 -11.17 9.86 4.02
CA GLY A 198 -11.55 8.71 3.22
C GLY A 198 -11.08 7.39 3.83
N SER A 199 -9.84 7.30 4.26
CA SER A 199 -9.32 6.12 4.96
C SER A 199 -9.91 5.99 6.37
N GLU A 200 -10.16 7.10 7.08
CA GLU A 200 -10.88 7.08 8.36
C GLU A 200 -12.29 6.51 8.19
N PHE A 201 -12.99 6.91 7.12
CA PHE A 201 -14.31 6.37 6.81
C PHE A 201 -14.24 4.89 6.47
N TYR A 202 -13.25 4.49 5.66
CA TYR A 202 -13.07 3.08 5.29
C TYR A 202 -12.85 2.19 6.53
N VAL A 203 -11.96 2.53 7.45
CA VAL A 203 -11.70 1.70 8.63
C VAL A 203 -12.88 1.66 9.60
N LYS A 204 -13.74 2.68 9.60
CA LYS A 204 -15.00 2.71 10.39
C LYS A 204 -16.15 1.94 9.70
N HIS A 205 -16.13 1.82 8.38
CA HIS A 205 -17.16 1.17 7.56
C HIS A 205 -16.51 0.25 6.52
N PRO A 206 -15.69 -0.72 6.96
CA PRO A 206 -14.89 -1.52 6.04
C PRO A 206 -15.77 -2.44 5.19
N VAL A 207 -15.39 -2.62 3.92
CA VAL A 207 -16.09 -3.53 2.99
C VAL A 207 -15.78 -5.00 3.35
N PHE A 208 -14.57 -5.25 3.83
CA PHE A 208 -14.16 -6.53 4.40
C PHE A 208 -13.84 -6.34 5.89
N PRO A 209 -14.14 -7.30 6.77
CA PRO A 209 -13.81 -7.20 8.19
C PRO A 209 -12.32 -6.84 8.40
N LEU A 210 -12.00 -5.89 9.26
CA LEU A 210 -10.61 -5.46 9.48
C LEU A 210 -9.69 -6.59 9.95
N ASN A 211 -10.22 -7.57 10.70
CA ASN A 211 -9.46 -8.75 11.10
C ASN A 211 -9.14 -9.70 9.94
N SER A 212 -9.79 -9.56 8.80
CA SER A 212 -9.44 -10.25 7.54
C SER A 212 -8.30 -9.54 6.80
N THR A 213 -8.02 -8.27 7.09
CA THR A 213 -6.96 -7.49 6.46
C THR A 213 -5.59 -7.87 7.03
N LEU A 214 -4.67 -8.30 6.17
CA LEU A 214 -3.32 -8.69 6.58
C LEU A 214 -2.39 -7.51 6.73
N CYS A 215 -2.47 -6.59 5.77
CA CYS A 215 -1.69 -5.35 5.77
C CYS A 215 -2.31 -4.32 4.81
N ASN A 216 -1.86 -3.07 4.96
CA ASN A 216 -2.07 -2.00 4.00
C ASN A 216 -0.71 -1.55 3.43
N LEU A 217 -0.58 -1.61 2.11
CA LEU A 217 0.54 -1.08 1.34
C LEU A 217 0.08 0.25 0.74
N ASN A 218 0.41 1.35 1.41
CA ASN A 218 -0.02 2.70 1.01
C ASN A 218 1.04 3.36 0.15
N ILE A 219 0.61 3.97 -0.93
CA ILE A 219 1.46 4.69 -1.86
C ILE A 219 1.01 6.15 -1.86
N ASP A 220 1.97 7.04 -1.70
CA ASP A 220 1.72 8.47 -1.73
C ASP A 220 3.03 9.15 -2.13
N MET A 221 3.06 9.66 -3.38
CA MET A 221 4.22 10.24 -4.03
C MET A 221 5.39 9.27 -4.24
N ILE A 222 5.46 8.66 -5.42
CA ILE A 222 6.56 7.74 -5.80
C ILE A 222 7.17 8.03 -7.18
N GLY A 223 6.82 9.15 -7.81
CA GLY A 223 7.23 9.51 -9.17
C GLY A 223 8.39 10.50 -9.26
N ARG A 224 8.86 11.06 -8.15
CA ARG A 224 9.89 12.10 -8.12
C ARG A 224 11.10 11.72 -7.25
N VAL A 225 11.99 12.66 -7.06
CA VAL A 225 13.19 12.58 -6.23
C VAL A 225 13.25 13.82 -5.33
N ASP A 226 13.55 13.64 -4.04
CA ASP A 226 13.79 14.74 -3.11
C ASP A 226 15.23 15.25 -3.16
N ASP A 227 15.48 16.40 -2.53
CA ASP A 227 16.80 17.07 -2.51
C ASP A 227 17.88 16.19 -1.84
N LEU A 228 17.49 15.26 -0.95
CA LEU A 228 18.44 14.40 -0.25
C LEU A 228 19.01 13.29 -1.14
N HIS A 229 18.34 13.00 -2.26
CA HIS A 229 18.68 11.89 -3.16
C HIS A 229 19.01 12.33 -4.59
N GLU A 230 19.28 13.61 -4.84
CA GLU A 230 19.67 14.10 -6.17
C GLU A 230 20.82 13.32 -6.81
N ASN A 231 21.78 12.86 -5.99
CA ASN A 231 22.95 12.10 -6.43
C ASN A 231 22.73 10.58 -6.46
N ASN A 232 21.63 10.07 -5.90
CA ASN A 232 21.27 8.65 -5.91
C ASN A 232 19.75 8.51 -6.02
N LYS A 233 19.24 8.63 -7.24
CA LYS A 233 17.79 8.67 -7.53
C LYS A 233 17.08 7.33 -7.36
N ASP A 234 17.81 6.21 -7.39
CA ASP A 234 17.25 4.86 -7.22
C ASP A 234 17.02 4.54 -5.74
N TYR A 235 16.08 5.22 -5.14
CA TYR A 235 15.70 5.06 -3.74
C TYR A 235 14.20 5.10 -3.53
N ILE A 236 13.76 4.70 -2.35
CA ILE A 236 12.40 4.88 -1.83
C ILE A 236 12.43 4.90 -0.30
N TYR A 237 11.61 5.73 0.32
CA TYR A 237 11.35 5.65 1.76
C TYR A 237 10.29 4.59 2.04
N LEU A 238 10.55 3.76 3.04
CA LEU A 238 9.56 2.87 3.63
C LEU A 238 9.27 3.33 5.07
N ILE A 239 8.05 3.74 5.33
CA ILE A 239 7.63 4.31 6.61
C ILE A 239 6.58 3.39 7.24
N GLY A 240 6.71 3.12 8.55
CA GLY A 240 5.82 2.24 9.29
C GLY A 240 6.08 0.74 9.13
N SER A 241 6.99 0.35 8.25
CA SER A 241 7.18 -1.04 7.81
C SER A 241 7.48 -2.04 8.93
N ASN A 242 8.16 -1.63 10.01
CA ASN A 242 8.54 -2.48 11.13
C ASN A 242 7.81 -2.18 12.44
N MET A 243 6.79 -1.30 12.39
CA MET A 243 6.13 -0.80 13.61
C MET A 243 5.17 -1.81 14.21
N LEU A 244 4.38 -2.48 13.37
CA LEU A 244 3.36 -3.45 13.78
C LEU A 244 3.74 -4.89 13.39
N SER A 245 4.60 -5.07 12.38
CA SER A 245 5.05 -6.38 11.91
C SER A 245 6.47 -6.30 11.36
N LYS A 246 7.41 -6.87 12.07
CA LYS A 246 8.78 -7.03 11.56
C LYS A 246 8.85 -7.99 10.38
N GLU A 247 7.91 -8.93 10.30
CA GLU A 247 7.83 -9.83 9.15
C GLU A 247 7.52 -9.06 7.87
N LEU A 248 6.55 -8.14 7.89
CA LEU A 248 6.24 -7.30 6.74
C LEU A 248 7.47 -6.51 6.26
N HIS A 249 8.22 -5.94 7.19
CA HIS A 249 9.47 -5.26 6.90
C HIS A 249 10.50 -6.19 6.21
N TYR A 250 10.76 -7.37 6.79
CA TYR A 250 11.74 -8.30 6.23
C TYR A 250 11.28 -8.95 4.92
N VAL A 251 9.98 -9.15 4.73
CA VAL A 251 9.42 -9.57 3.43
C VAL A 251 9.75 -8.54 2.36
N SER A 252 9.49 -7.25 2.62
CA SER A 252 9.81 -6.17 1.68
C SER A 252 11.32 -6.07 1.41
N GLU A 253 12.18 -6.19 2.44
CA GLU A 253 13.65 -6.23 2.27
C GLU A 253 14.09 -7.42 1.42
N LYS A 254 13.53 -8.62 1.68
CA LYS A 254 13.88 -9.84 0.93
C LYS A 254 13.51 -9.71 -0.55
N VAL A 255 12.31 -9.23 -0.84
CA VAL A 255 11.84 -8.96 -2.20
C VAL A 255 12.77 -7.96 -2.90
N ASN A 256 13.04 -6.84 -2.25
CA ASN A 256 13.91 -5.81 -2.81
C ASN A 256 15.33 -6.33 -3.08
N HIS A 257 15.95 -6.96 -2.09
CA HIS A 257 17.32 -7.46 -2.22
C HIS A 257 17.45 -8.55 -3.31
N SER A 258 16.41 -9.38 -3.48
CA SER A 258 16.45 -10.48 -4.43
C SER A 258 16.16 -10.07 -5.87
N LEU A 259 15.35 -9.02 -6.10
CA LEU A 259 14.80 -8.72 -7.42
C LEU A 259 15.11 -7.31 -7.93
N PHE A 260 15.26 -6.32 -7.05
CA PHE A 260 15.31 -4.91 -7.48
C PHE A 260 16.59 -4.18 -7.05
N ASN A 261 17.03 -4.35 -5.80
CA ASN A 261 18.16 -3.64 -5.20
C ASN A 261 18.00 -2.10 -5.21
N ILE A 262 16.76 -1.62 -5.01
CA ILE A 262 16.50 -0.20 -4.79
C ILE A 262 17.09 0.19 -3.42
N ASN A 263 17.67 1.37 -3.30
CA ASN A 263 18.13 1.88 -2.01
C ASN A 263 16.95 2.26 -1.14
N ILE A 264 16.59 1.41 -0.16
CA ILE A 264 15.52 1.71 0.78
C ILE A 264 16.08 2.60 1.90
N ASP A 265 15.53 3.79 2.04
CA ASP A 265 15.88 4.70 3.13
C ASP A 265 14.86 4.63 4.26
N TYR A 266 15.33 4.30 5.45
CA TYR A 266 14.50 4.15 6.66
C TYR A 266 14.57 5.34 7.62
N ARG A 267 15.15 6.49 7.21
CA ARG A 267 15.33 7.66 8.11
C ARG A 267 14.02 8.14 8.75
N TYR A 268 12.92 7.99 8.04
CA TYR A 268 11.57 8.37 8.49
C TYR A 268 10.75 7.19 9.03
N ASN A 269 11.32 5.98 9.08
CA ASN A 269 10.65 4.79 9.60
C ASN A 269 10.64 4.77 11.14
N LYS A 270 10.00 5.76 11.74
CA LYS A 270 9.84 5.93 13.20
C LYS A 270 8.65 6.84 13.49
N VAL A 271 8.05 6.67 14.67
CA VAL A 271 6.86 7.42 15.08
C VAL A 271 7.12 8.94 15.17
N LYS A 272 8.34 9.33 15.60
CA LYS A 272 8.75 10.74 15.71
C LYS A 272 10.03 10.94 14.92
N ASP A 273 9.91 11.38 13.68
CA ASP A 273 11.01 11.61 12.74
C ASP A 273 11.36 13.09 12.57
N GLY A 274 10.66 13.99 13.26
CA GLY A 274 10.80 15.44 13.10
C GLY A 274 9.84 16.03 12.05
N HIS A 275 9.39 15.24 11.08
CA HIS A 275 8.41 15.62 10.06
C HIS A 275 7.04 14.97 10.31
N ASN A 276 7.00 13.98 11.20
CA ASN A 276 5.81 13.18 11.53
C ASN A 276 5.22 12.42 10.33
N TYR A 277 6.03 12.00 9.35
CA TYR A 277 5.55 11.33 8.14
C TYR A 277 4.74 10.07 8.43
N TYR A 278 5.06 9.35 9.52
CA TYR A 278 4.26 8.18 9.91
C TYR A 278 2.78 8.48 10.13
N SER A 279 2.39 9.71 10.42
CA SER A 279 0.99 10.09 10.61
C SER A 279 0.42 10.95 9.47
N ARG A 280 1.17 11.19 8.39
CA ARG A 280 0.78 12.17 7.37
C ARG A 280 0.04 11.60 6.18
N SER A 281 0.00 10.26 5.99
CA SER A 281 -0.77 9.66 4.90
C SER A 281 -1.76 8.61 5.40
N ASP A 282 -2.57 8.07 4.52
CA ASP A 282 -3.74 7.21 4.78
C ASP A 282 -3.45 5.92 5.54
N HIS A 283 -2.23 5.35 5.40
CA HIS A 283 -1.79 4.17 6.15
C HIS A 283 -1.97 4.31 7.66
N PHE A 284 -1.91 5.54 8.17
CA PHE A 284 -2.00 5.78 9.61
C PHE A 284 -3.36 5.36 10.19
N ASN A 285 -4.45 5.52 9.44
CA ASN A 285 -5.76 5.08 9.89
C ASN A 285 -5.85 3.55 10.00
N PHE A 286 -5.19 2.81 9.12
CA PHE A 286 -5.07 1.34 9.22
C PHE A 286 -4.16 0.94 10.39
N ALA A 287 -3.04 1.63 10.58
CA ALA A 287 -2.13 1.35 11.69
C ALA A 287 -2.79 1.54 13.06
N LYS A 288 -3.69 2.52 13.23
CA LYS A 288 -4.48 2.71 14.46
C LYS A 288 -5.40 1.52 14.77
N GLU A 289 -5.80 0.77 13.75
CA GLU A 289 -6.59 -0.46 13.87
C GLU A 289 -5.71 -1.72 13.99
N ASN A 290 -4.42 -1.57 14.31
CA ASN A 290 -3.43 -2.64 14.41
C ASN A 290 -3.22 -3.45 13.13
N ILE A 291 -3.46 -2.87 11.96
CA ILE A 291 -3.16 -3.46 10.66
C ILE A 291 -1.72 -3.08 10.30
N PRO A 292 -0.82 -4.05 10.04
CA PRO A 292 0.53 -3.77 9.55
C PRO A 292 0.53 -2.90 8.29
N VAL A 293 1.41 -1.92 8.20
CA VAL A 293 1.44 -0.97 7.09
C VAL A 293 2.85 -0.77 6.53
N ILE A 294 2.91 -0.43 5.25
CA ILE A 294 4.06 0.26 4.66
C ILE A 294 3.53 1.49 3.94
N PHE A 295 4.10 2.64 4.23
CA PHE A 295 3.94 3.84 3.44
C PHE A 295 5.16 4.00 2.54
N TYR A 296 4.95 3.87 1.23
CA TYR A 296 5.94 4.09 0.17
C TYR A 296 5.91 5.54 -0.25
N PHE A 297 7.07 6.21 -0.17
CA PHE A 297 7.17 7.64 -0.34
C PHE A 297 8.50 8.03 -0.99
N ASN A 298 8.53 9.05 -1.84
CA ASN A 298 9.78 9.57 -2.40
C ASN A 298 10.34 10.80 -1.68
N GLY A 299 9.66 11.30 -0.68
CA GLY A 299 10.01 12.58 -0.07
C GLY A 299 9.30 13.76 -0.72
N GLU A 300 9.29 14.89 -0.02
CA GLU A 300 8.80 16.15 -0.58
C GLU A 300 9.84 16.71 -1.57
N HIS A 301 9.38 17.24 -2.69
CA HIS A 301 10.19 17.90 -3.71
C HIS A 301 9.73 19.36 -3.87
N GLU A 302 10.48 20.15 -4.64
CA GLU A 302 10.23 21.58 -4.83
C GLU A 302 8.82 21.95 -5.34
N ASP A 303 8.15 21.01 -6.02
CA ASP A 303 6.80 21.20 -6.60
C ASP A 303 5.66 20.69 -5.70
N TYR A 304 5.96 20.11 -4.53
CA TYR A 304 4.95 19.59 -3.60
C TYR A 304 3.92 20.66 -3.24
N HIS A 305 2.64 20.35 -3.39
CA HIS A 305 1.50 21.27 -3.19
C HIS A 305 1.57 22.55 -4.03
N LYS A 306 2.16 22.49 -5.24
CA LYS A 306 2.22 23.59 -6.19
C LYS A 306 1.57 23.24 -7.52
N ILE A 307 1.17 24.28 -8.28
CA ILE A 307 0.64 24.14 -9.64
C ILE A 307 1.67 23.54 -10.61
N SER A 308 2.94 23.55 -10.24
CA SER A 308 4.06 23.01 -10.99
C SER A 308 4.30 21.51 -10.78
N ASP A 309 3.51 20.81 -9.95
CA ASP A 309 3.49 19.34 -9.88
C ASP A 309 2.73 18.78 -11.07
N THR A 310 3.47 18.52 -12.15
CA THR A 310 2.93 18.21 -13.48
C THR A 310 3.50 16.89 -14.04
N PRO A 311 2.74 16.16 -14.89
CA PRO A 311 3.14 14.85 -15.41
C PRO A 311 4.45 14.82 -16.21
N ASP A 312 4.85 15.93 -16.80
CA ASP A 312 6.12 16.04 -17.54
C ASP A 312 7.36 16.03 -16.66
N LYS A 313 7.21 16.26 -15.35
CA LYS A 313 8.28 16.23 -14.35
C LYS A 313 8.47 14.86 -13.69
N ILE A 314 7.59 13.90 -13.92
CA ILE A 314 7.67 12.57 -13.34
C ILE A 314 8.78 11.75 -14.01
N ASP A 315 9.60 11.09 -13.20
CA ASP A 315 10.59 10.09 -13.63
C ASP A 315 9.89 8.74 -13.82
N TYR A 316 9.34 8.50 -15.01
CA TYR A 316 8.55 7.30 -15.30
C TYR A 316 9.33 5.98 -15.16
N PRO A 317 10.61 5.88 -15.55
CA PRO A 317 11.42 4.70 -15.25
C PRO A 317 11.54 4.42 -13.75
N LEU A 318 11.68 5.45 -12.94
CA LEU A 318 11.75 5.32 -11.48
C LEU A 318 10.38 4.95 -10.88
N LEU A 319 9.31 5.58 -11.35
CA LEU A 319 7.93 5.24 -10.98
C LEU A 319 7.62 3.77 -11.29
N GLU A 320 7.95 3.27 -12.50
CA GLU A 320 7.80 1.87 -12.87
C GLU A 320 8.56 0.94 -11.91
N ARG A 321 9.81 1.27 -11.63
CA ARG A 321 10.68 0.45 -10.79
C ARG A 321 10.15 0.34 -9.36
N ARG A 322 9.68 1.45 -8.79
CA ARG A 322 9.06 1.49 -7.46
C ARG A 322 7.73 0.75 -7.43
N THR A 323 6.90 0.92 -8.44
CA THR A 323 5.64 0.18 -8.60
C THR A 323 5.87 -1.33 -8.66
N LYS A 324 6.89 -1.79 -9.40
CA LYS A 324 7.27 -3.21 -9.47
C LYS A 324 7.72 -3.77 -8.13
N LEU A 325 8.45 -3.01 -7.31
CA LEU A 325 8.82 -3.41 -5.95
C LEU A 325 7.57 -3.60 -5.07
N ILE A 326 6.62 -2.67 -5.13
CA ILE A 326 5.38 -2.72 -4.34
C ILE A 326 4.53 -3.91 -4.78
N PHE A 327 4.35 -4.10 -6.09
CA PHE A 327 3.68 -5.27 -6.66
C PHE A 327 4.30 -6.59 -6.16
N ALA A 328 5.64 -6.71 -6.22
CA ALA A 328 6.34 -7.90 -5.80
C ALA A 328 6.21 -8.17 -4.29
N THR A 329 6.20 -7.12 -3.47
CA THR A 329 5.92 -7.22 -2.03
C THR A 329 4.49 -7.71 -1.79
N ALA A 330 3.50 -7.14 -2.49
CA ALA A 330 2.11 -7.58 -2.42
C ALA A 330 1.95 -9.03 -2.90
N TRP A 331 2.62 -9.41 -3.99
CA TRP A 331 2.63 -10.78 -4.50
C TRP A 331 3.16 -11.78 -3.48
N GLN A 332 4.29 -11.47 -2.84
CA GLN A 332 4.87 -12.31 -1.81
C GLN A 332 3.89 -12.54 -0.66
N ILE A 333 3.28 -11.48 -0.13
CA ILE A 333 2.32 -11.56 0.97
C ILE A 333 1.04 -12.30 0.54
N ALA A 334 0.58 -12.08 -0.69
CA ALA A 334 -0.60 -12.74 -1.22
C ALA A 334 -0.44 -14.25 -1.37
N ASN A 335 0.79 -14.73 -1.61
CA ASN A 335 1.04 -16.12 -1.97
C ASN A 335 1.80 -16.94 -0.91
N GLN A 336 2.37 -16.31 0.14
CA GLN A 336 2.97 -17.06 1.25
C GLN A 336 1.94 -17.88 2.04
N ASP A 337 2.38 -18.97 2.67
CA ASP A 337 1.43 -19.93 3.27
C ASP A 337 0.77 -19.39 4.55
N HIS A 338 1.49 -18.66 5.38
CA HIS A 338 0.99 -18.14 6.66
C HIS A 338 0.59 -16.66 6.56
N ARG A 339 -0.20 -16.19 7.53
CA ARG A 339 -0.51 -14.78 7.70
C ARG A 339 0.71 -14.06 8.28
N LEU A 340 0.81 -12.74 7.99
CA LEU A 340 1.82 -11.90 8.63
C LEU A 340 1.71 -11.96 10.16
N VAL A 341 2.85 -12.09 10.82
CA VAL A 341 2.94 -12.03 12.27
C VAL A 341 2.84 -10.58 12.72
N ILE A 342 1.89 -10.30 13.60
CA ILE A 342 1.79 -9.00 14.29
C ILE A 342 2.66 -9.09 15.55
N ASP A 343 3.51 -8.11 15.77
CA ASP A 343 4.40 -8.08 16.92
C ASP A 343 3.61 -7.82 18.22
N GLU A 344 3.86 -8.61 19.26
CA GLU A 344 3.25 -8.44 20.59
C GLU A 344 3.68 -7.12 21.26
N TYR A 345 4.90 -6.64 20.92
CA TYR A 345 5.49 -5.41 21.43
C TYR A 345 5.83 -4.48 20.26
N HIS A 346 4.94 -3.55 19.95
CA HIS A 346 5.18 -2.54 18.94
C HIS A 346 5.22 -1.12 19.53
N GLU A 347 5.86 -0.20 18.84
CA GLU A 347 6.11 1.16 19.35
C GLU A 347 4.84 2.00 19.57
N LEU A 348 3.73 1.65 18.90
CA LEU A 348 2.45 2.34 19.06
C LEU A 348 1.75 2.07 20.42
N LEU A 349 2.15 1.02 21.14
CA LEU A 349 1.62 0.71 22.48
C LEU A 349 2.41 1.39 23.63
N LYS A 350 3.42 2.20 23.31
CA LYS A 350 4.19 3.02 24.26
C LYS A 350 3.74 4.47 24.20
#